data_8a1451ce1bac9b0834da2f61b670558c
#
_entry.id   8a1451ce1bac9b0834da2f61b670558c
#
_cell.length_a   1.000
_cell.length_b   1.000
_cell.length_c   1.000
_cell.angle_alpha   90.00
_cell.angle_beta   90.00
_cell.angle_gamma   90.00
#
_symmetry.space_group_name_H-M   'P 1'
#
loop_
_entity.id
_entity.type
_entity.pdbx_description
1 polymer ?
#
loop_
_entity_poly.entity_id
_entity_poly.type
_entity_poly.pdbx_seq_one_letter_code
_entity_poly.pdbx_strand_id
1 'polypeptide(L)'
;IQTEDEVNGWIQKMKAADGILLGSPVHFSAIGGTMKSFLDRAFYVTGVNDGMLRHKVGAAVAAVRRSGGVPTFNQLNNFLCYAEMLIPAANYWNVIHGTKPGEATQDEEGQQIMRTLGKNMAWLMKLVEHGKGTITPPEREGKVYMNFIR
;
A
#
# COMPACT_ATOMS: atom_id res chain seq x y z
N ILE A 1 -22.22 2.53 11.87
CA ILE A 1 -21.56 2.37 10.57
C ILE A 1 -22.07 3.50 9.69
N GLN A 2 -21.17 4.37 9.23
CA GLN A 2 -21.54 5.40 8.26
C GLN A 2 -21.82 4.74 6.91
N THR A 3 -23.03 4.92 6.42
CA THR A 3 -23.47 4.34 5.13
C THR A 3 -23.45 5.37 4.00
N GLU A 4 -23.22 6.65 4.30
CA GLU A 4 -23.32 7.76 3.35
C GLU A 4 -21.97 8.30 2.87
N ASP A 5 -20.86 7.60 3.14
CA ASP A 5 -19.54 7.97 2.63
C ASP A 5 -19.10 7.11 1.45
N GLU A 6 -18.08 7.57 0.73
CA GLU A 6 -17.57 6.90 -0.45
C GLU A 6 -16.63 5.71 -0.16
N VAL A 7 -16.32 5.41 1.10
CA VAL A 7 -15.32 4.38 1.46
C VAL A 7 -15.70 3.02 0.90
N ASN A 8 -16.97 2.63 0.97
CA ASN A 8 -17.43 1.37 0.40
C ASN A 8 -17.24 1.33 -1.14
N GLY A 9 -17.50 2.44 -1.82
CA GLY A 9 -17.25 2.55 -3.26
C GLY A 9 -15.76 2.41 -3.60
N TRP A 10 -14.88 2.99 -2.80
CA TRP A 10 -13.43 2.86 -2.97
C TRP A 10 -12.94 1.45 -2.67
N ILE A 11 -13.49 0.76 -1.68
CA ILE A 11 -13.18 -0.65 -1.42
C ILE A 11 -13.53 -1.52 -2.64
N GLN A 12 -14.66 -1.26 -3.31
CA GLN A 12 -15.00 -2.01 -4.53
C GLN A 12 -13.98 -1.75 -5.66
N LYS A 13 -13.49 -0.51 -5.80
CA LYS A 13 -12.40 -0.20 -6.75
C LYS A 13 -11.11 -0.93 -6.38
N MET A 14 -10.74 -0.94 -5.09
CA MET A 14 -9.57 -1.70 -4.61
C MET A 14 -9.72 -3.20 -4.88
N LYS A 15 -10.92 -3.76 -4.69
CA LYS A 15 -11.21 -5.16 -5.01
C LYS A 15 -11.07 -5.47 -6.50
N ALA A 16 -11.48 -4.56 -7.37
CA ALA A 16 -11.41 -4.74 -8.82
C ALA A 16 -10.01 -4.52 -9.41
N ALA A 17 -9.15 -3.76 -8.73
CA ALA A 17 -7.80 -3.45 -9.19
C ALA A 17 -6.86 -4.66 -9.08
N ASP A 18 -5.91 -4.80 -9.99
CA ASP A 18 -4.84 -5.79 -9.93
C ASP A 18 -3.68 -5.35 -9.04
N GLY A 19 -3.50 -4.04 -8.88
CA GLY A 19 -2.49 -3.44 -8.02
C GLY A 19 -2.99 -2.21 -7.29
N ILE A 20 -2.43 -1.93 -6.12
CA ILE A 20 -2.80 -0.80 -5.25
C ILE A 20 -1.53 -0.03 -4.88
N LEU A 21 -1.52 1.27 -5.16
CA LEU A 21 -0.47 2.18 -4.74
C LEU A 21 -1.01 3.08 -3.63
N LEU A 22 -0.40 3.00 -2.44
CA LEU A 22 -0.70 3.87 -1.31
C LEU A 22 0.29 5.03 -1.28
N GLY A 23 -0.21 6.26 -1.31
CA GLY A 23 0.63 7.45 -1.25
C GLY A 23 0.17 8.42 -0.18
N SER A 24 1.10 8.97 0.61
CA SER A 24 0.80 9.98 1.61
C SER A 24 1.88 11.05 1.68
N PRO A 25 1.51 12.32 1.86
CA PRO A 25 2.46 13.30 2.38
C PRO A 25 2.83 12.95 3.82
N VAL A 26 3.99 13.41 4.26
CA VAL A 26 4.45 13.24 5.64
C VAL A 26 3.89 14.34 6.54
N HIS A 27 3.17 13.95 7.56
CA HIS A 27 2.68 14.82 8.63
C HIS A 27 3.21 14.33 9.99
N PHE A 28 4.07 15.13 10.63
CA PHE A 28 4.66 14.77 11.94
C PHE A 28 5.28 13.35 11.96
N SER A 29 6.06 13.02 10.90
CA SER A 29 6.69 11.70 10.71
C SER A 29 5.70 10.53 10.59
N ALA A 30 4.47 10.78 10.14
CA ALA A 30 3.40 9.81 9.98
C ALA A 30 2.58 10.08 8.72
N ILE A 31 1.72 9.14 8.38
CA ILE A 31 0.71 9.31 7.33
C ILE A 31 -0.33 10.37 7.74
N GLY A 32 -0.90 11.07 6.77
CA GLY A 32 -1.96 12.05 7.03
C GLY A 32 -3.18 11.42 7.70
N GLY A 33 -3.81 12.14 8.66
CA GLY A 33 -4.92 11.62 9.45
C GLY A 33 -6.10 11.12 8.62
N THR A 34 -6.47 11.83 7.56
CA THR A 34 -7.54 11.41 6.62
C THR A 34 -7.17 10.10 5.91
N MET A 35 -5.92 9.96 5.46
CA MET A 35 -5.43 8.73 4.85
C MET A 35 -5.45 7.59 5.87
N LYS A 36 -5.00 7.82 7.11
CA LYS A 36 -5.02 6.82 8.17
C LYS A 36 -6.45 6.33 8.44
N SER A 37 -7.41 7.24 8.58
CA SER A 37 -8.82 6.90 8.82
C SER A 37 -9.41 6.07 7.67
N PHE A 38 -9.08 6.41 6.42
CA PHE A 38 -9.48 5.62 5.26
C PHE A 38 -8.86 4.21 5.31
N LEU A 39 -7.56 4.10 5.54
CA LEU A 39 -6.86 2.83 5.54
C LEU A 39 -7.34 1.90 6.66
N ASP A 40 -7.55 2.43 7.88
CA ASP A 40 -8.07 1.64 8.99
C ASP A 40 -9.41 1.00 8.66
N ARG A 41 -10.30 1.76 8.04
CA ARG A 41 -11.63 1.26 7.65
C ARG A 41 -11.57 0.30 6.47
N ALA A 42 -10.84 0.66 5.41
CA ALA A 42 -10.75 -0.13 4.19
C ALA A 42 -10.06 -1.48 4.45
N PHE A 43 -8.93 -1.47 5.15
CA PHE A 43 -8.18 -2.70 5.43
C PHE A 43 -8.85 -3.57 6.49
N TYR A 44 -9.59 -2.98 7.43
CA TYR A 44 -10.44 -3.77 8.33
C TYR A 44 -11.53 -4.51 7.56
N VAL A 45 -12.30 -3.81 6.72
CA VAL A 45 -13.37 -4.42 5.93
C VAL A 45 -12.83 -5.49 4.98
N THR A 46 -11.76 -5.20 4.25
CA THR A 46 -11.18 -6.17 3.30
C THR A 46 -10.56 -7.37 3.98
N GLY A 47 -10.01 -7.20 5.18
CA GLY A 47 -9.42 -8.28 5.97
C GLY A 47 -10.46 -9.26 6.53
N VAL A 48 -11.57 -8.78 7.08
CA VAL A 48 -12.65 -9.61 7.63
C VAL A 48 -13.53 -10.27 6.56
N ASN A 49 -13.49 -9.78 5.33
CA ASN A 49 -14.19 -10.36 4.18
C ASN A 49 -13.21 -11.16 3.30
N ASP A 50 -12.73 -12.27 3.81
CA ASP A 50 -11.88 -13.26 3.14
C ASP A 50 -10.57 -12.74 2.54
N GLY A 51 -10.05 -11.64 3.10
CA GLY A 51 -8.78 -11.08 2.63
C GLY A 51 -8.85 -10.63 1.16
N MET A 52 -9.82 -9.80 0.81
CA MET A 52 -10.10 -9.35 -0.56
C MET A 52 -8.89 -8.81 -1.32
N LEU A 53 -7.84 -8.38 -0.61
CA LEU A 53 -6.63 -7.80 -1.20
C LEU A 53 -5.45 -8.77 -1.23
N ARG A 54 -5.63 -9.97 -0.68
CA ARG A 54 -4.60 -11.00 -0.62
C ARG A 54 -4.05 -11.32 -2.01
N HIS A 55 -2.72 -11.37 -2.11
CA HIS A 55 -1.96 -11.65 -3.32
C HIS A 55 -2.09 -10.61 -4.45
N LYS A 56 -2.80 -9.49 -4.24
CA LYS A 56 -2.69 -8.35 -5.13
C LYS A 56 -1.34 -7.67 -4.95
N VAL A 57 -0.85 -7.02 -5.98
CA VAL A 57 0.40 -6.24 -5.89
C VAL A 57 0.13 -4.93 -5.18
N GLY A 58 0.90 -4.63 -4.13
CA GLY A 58 0.76 -3.40 -3.35
C GLY A 58 2.07 -2.65 -3.22
N ALA A 59 2.06 -1.33 -3.35
CA ALA A 59 3.24 -0.51 -3.12
C ALA A 59 2.88 0.73 -2.30
N ALA A 60 3.88 1.28 -1.60
CA ALA A 60 3.75 2.48 -0.80
C ALA A 60 4.75 3.54 -1.24
N VAL A 61 4.35 4.81 -1.21
CA VAL A 61 5.21 5.97 -1.50
C VAL A 61 4.94 7.10 -0.51
N ALA A 62 5.96 7.85 -0.14
CA ALA A 62 5.82 9.01 0.73
C ALA A 62 6.43 10.26 0.11
N ALA A 63 5.71 11.38 0.17
CA ALA A 63 6.23 12.68 -0.20
C ALA A 63 6.59 13.47 1.06
N VAL A 64 7.82 13.98 1.12
CA VAL A 64 8.34 14.62 2.33
C VAL A 64 9.13 15.88 2.00
N ARG A 65 9.07 16.87 2.91
CA ARG A 65 9.92 18.07 2.80
C ARG A 65 11.40 17.75 3.13
N ARG A 66 11.66 17.04 4.23
CA ARG A 66 13.02 16.78 4.72
C ARG A 66 13.16 15.45 5.44
N SER A 67 12.41 15.20 6.51
CA SER A 67 12.52 14.02 7.37
C SER A 67 11.15 13.41 7.65
N GLY A 68 11.13 12.17 8.14
CA GLY A 68 9.89 11.45 8.42
C GLY A 68 9.35 10.61 7.24
N GLY A 69 10.04 10.60 6.09
CA GLY A 69 9.64 9.81 4.92
C GLY A 69 9.64 8.32 5.21
N VAL A 70 10.72 7.78 5.77
CA VAL A 70 10.84 6.34 6.06
C VAL A 70 9.81 5.86 7.10
N PRO A 71 9.60 6.53 8.24
CA PRO A 71 8.52 6.15 9.15
C PRO A 71 7.14 6.15 8.50
N THR A 72 6.83 7.13 7.65
CA THR A 72 5.56 7.21 6.93
C THR A 72 5.43 6.07 5.92
N PHE A 73 6.46 5.80 5.14
CA PHE A 73 6.54 4.67 4.22
C PHE A 73 6.32 3.32 4.94
N ASN A 74 6.96 3.12 6.09
CA ASN A 74 6.78 1.91 6.89
C ASN A 74 5.34 1.75 7.39
N GLN A 75 4.69 2.84 7.82
CA GLN A 75 3.29 2.80 8.24
C GLN A 75 2.36 2.37 7.10
N LEU A 76 2.58 2.86 5.87
CA LEU A 76 1.81 2.43 4.70
C LEU A 76 2.05 0.94 4.39
N ASN A 77 3.30 0.48 4.43
CA ASN A 77 3.63 -0.92 4.20
C ASN A 77 3.00 -1.87 5.21
N ASN A 78 2.79 -1.45 6.48
CA ASN A 78 2.12 -2.28 7.47
C ASN A 78 0.71 -2.70 7.04
N PHE A 79 -0.04 -1.82 6.34
CA PHE A 79 -1.34 -2.18 5.78
C PHE A 79 -1.22 -3.23 4.68
N LEU A 80 -0.26 -3.06 3.77
CA LEU A 80 -0.01 -3.99 2.67
C LEU A 80 0.42 -5.37 3.19
N CYS A 81 1.34 -5.40 4.16
CA CYS A 81 1.78 -6.63 4.83
C CYS A 81 0.62 -7.34 5.54
N TYR A 82 -0.20 -6.59 6.30
CA TYR A 82 -1.34 -7.16 7.00
C TYR A 82 -2.36 -7.79 6.06
N ALA A 83 -2.50 -7.25 4.85
CA ALA A 83 -3.41 -7.75 3.82
C ALA A 83 -2.82 -8.88 2.96
N GLU A 84 -1.64 -9.42 3.31
CA GLU A 84 -0.93 -10.44 2.53
C GLU A 84 -0.71 -10.05 1.07
N MET A 85 -0.45 -8.76 0.81
CA MET A 85 -0.18 -8.26 -0.53
C MET A 85 1.27 -8.54 -0.95
N LEU A 86 1.52 -8.66 -2.26
CA LEU A 86 2.84 -8.81 -2.85
C LEU A 86 3.48 -7.43 -3.03
N ILE A 87 4.55 -7.15 -2.30
CA ILE A 87 5.16 -5.82 -2.26
C ILE A 87 6.43 -5.78 -3.13
N PRO A 88 6.42 -5.08 -4.28
CA PRO A 88 7.62 -4.85 -5.06
C PRO A 88 8.53 -3.83 -4.38
N ALA A 89 9.83 -4.05 -4.46
CA ALA A 89 10.82 -3.09 -4.02
C ALA A 89 11.24 -2.15 -5.16
N ALA A 90 11.74 -0.97 -4.82
CA ALA A 90 12.56 -0.14 -5.70
C ALA A 90 14.06 -0.36 -5.40
N ASN A 91 14.90 0.51 -5.91
CA ASN A 91 16.35 0.51 -5.63
C ASN A 91 16.72 1.26 -4.34
N TYR A 92 15.73 1.89 -3.68
CA TYR A 92 15.87 2.58 -2.39
C TYR A 92 14.49 2.70 -1.71
N TRP A 93 14.39 3.36 -0.54
CA TRP A 93 13.10 3.61 0.10
C TRP A 93 12.24 4.54 -0.75
N ASN A 94 10.96 4.24 -0.89
CA ASN A 94 10.04 4.93 -1.79
C ASN A 94 9.63 6.30 -1.24
N VAL A 95 10.56 7.21 -1.15
CA VAL A 95 10.39 8.58 -0.65
C VAL A 95 10.82 9.56 -1.72
N ILE A 96 10.04 10.62 -1.91
CA ILE A 96 10.37 11.75 -2.79
C ILE A 96 10.32 13.05 -2.01
N HIS A 97 11.25 13.97 -2.31
CA HIS A 97 11.41 15.20 -1.57
C HIS A 97 10.88 16.42 -2.35
N GLY A 98 10.25 17.34 -1.62
CA GLY A 98 9.79 18.62 -2.15
C GLY A 98 8.96 19.37 -1.11
N THR A 99 9.00 20.70 -1.15
CA THR A 99 8.29 21.60 -0.24
C THR A 99 7.21 22.37 -0.95
N LYS A 100 7.55 22.96 -2.10
CA LYS A 100 6.64 23.77 -2.93
C LYS A 100 6.08 22.93 -4.07
N PRO A 101 4.94 23.31 -4.65
CA PRO A 101 4.44 22.70 -5.87
C PRO A 101 5.53 22.65 -6.96
N GLY A 102 5.72 21.46 -7.55
CA GLY A 102 6.70 21.21 -8.59
C GLY A 102 8.12 20.85 -8.12
N GLU A 103 8.49 21.07 -6.85
CA GLU A 103 9.85 20.72 -6.37
C GLU A 103 10.13 19.21 -6.39
N ALA A 104 9.13 18.36 -6.16
CA ALA A 104 9.31 16.91 -6.25
C ALA A 104 9.76 16.45 -7.66
N THR A 105 9.49 17.23 -8.70
CA THR A 105 9.99 16.95 -10.06
C THR A 105 11.47 17.30 -10.24
N GLN A 106 12.10 17.94 -9.25
CA GLN A 106 13.52 18.30 -9.24
C GLN A 106 14.34 17.31 -8.38
N ASP A 107 13.68 16.45 -7.62
CA ASP A 107 14.32 15.35 -6.89
C ASP A 107 14.61 14.19 -7.86
N GLU A 108 15.77 14.24 -8.51
CA GLU A 108 16.17 13.27 -9.53
C GLU A 108 16.27 11.85 -8.97
N GLU A 109 16.78 11.68 -7.74
CA GLU A 109 16.89 10.39 -7.07
C GLU A 109 15.49 9.86 -6.72
N GLY A 110 14.65 10.67 -6.08
CA GLY A 110 13.27 10.31 -5.77
C GLY A 110 12.48 9.91 -7.01
N GLN A 111 12.64 10.63 -8.12
CA GLN A 111 12.01 10.27 -9.38
C GLN A 111 12.52 8.96 -9.97
N GLN A 112 13.83 8.70 -9.85
CA GLN A 112 14.38 7.42 -10.28
C GLN A 112 13.81 6.26 -9.45
N ILE A 113 13.70 6.43 -8.14
CA ILE A 113 13.07 5.46 -7.22
C ILE A 113 11.63 5.19 -7.65
N MET A 114 10.83 6.23 -7.90
CA MET A 114 9.43 6.08 -8.32
C MET A 114 9.31 5.36 -9.67
N ARG A 115 10.17 5.68 -10.65
CA ARG A 115 10.19 4.97 -11.94
C ARG A 115 10.57 3.51 -11.78
N THR A 116 11.56 3.20 -10.94
CA THR A 116 11.99 1.83 -10.66
C THR A 116 10.89 1.04 -9.98
N LEU A 117 10.24 1.63 -8.96
CA LEU A 117 9.08 1.03 -8.30
C LEU A 117 7.96 0.71 -9.30
N GLY A 118 7.59 1.67 -10.14
CA GLY A 118 6.55 1.48 -11.14
C GLY A 118 6.85 0.36 -12.13
N LYS A 119 8.11 0.25 -12.59
CA LYS A 119 8.55 -0.85 -13.46
C LYS A 119 8.48 -2.20 -12.75
N ASN A 120 8.97 -2.29 -11.52
CA ASN A 120 8.95 -3.52 -10.73
C ASN A 120 7.52 -3.93 -10.37
N MET A 121 6.66 -2.97 -10.03
CA MET A 121 5.24 -3.22 -9.78
C MET A 121 4.54 -3.78 -11.03
N ALA A 122 4.74 -3.15 -12.19
CA ALA A 122 4.15 -3.60 -13.44
C ALA A 122 4.67 -4.99 -13.86
N TRP A 123 5.96 -5.27 -13.64
CA TRP A 123 6.54 -6.59 -13.91
C TRP A 123 5.94 -7.67 -12.99
N LEU A 124 5.85 -7.40 -11.69
CA LEU A 124 5.26 -8.32 -10.71
C LEU A 124 3.77 -8.59 -11.02
N MET A 125 3.00 -7.57 -11.39
CA MET A 125 1.61 -7.73 -11.81
C MET A 125 1.48 -8.66 -13.02
N LYS A 126 2.39 -8.55 -14.01
CA LYS A 126 2.42 -9.46 -15.17
C LYS A 126 2.77 -10.89 -14.78
N LEU A 127 3.67 -11.09 -13.82
CA LEU A 127 4.00 -12.42 -13.30
C LEU A 127 2.80 -13.05 -12.60
N VAL A 128 2.09 -12.29 -11.76
CA VAL A 128 0.87 -12.74 -11.09
C VAL A 128 -0.19 -13.13 -12.11
N GLU A 129 -0.41 -12.29 -13.11
CA GLU A 129 -1.37 -12.58 -14.19
C GLU A 129 -0.99 -13.81 -15.00
N HIS A 130 0.28 -13.97 -15.36
CA HIS A 130 0.78 -15.13 -16.09
C HIS A 130 0.63 -16.43 -15.28
N GLY A 131 0.74 -16.36 -13.94
CA GLY A 131 0.56 -17.49 -13.05
C GLY A 131 -0.91 -17.94 -12.86
N LYS A 132 -1.87 -17.08 -13.19
CA LYS A 132 -3.29 -17.41 -13.02
C LYS A 132 -3.67 -18.67 -13.84
N GLY A 133 -4.33 -19.59 -13.16
CA GLY A 133 -4.78 -20.87 -13.75
C GLY A 133 -3.69 -21.93 -13.91
N THR A 134 -2.41 -21.60 -13.70
CA THR A 134 -1.29 -22.55 -13.79
C THR A 134 -0.62 -22.78 -12.43
N ILE A 135 -0.58 -21.78 -11.57
CA ILE A 135 0.00 -21.85 -10.24
C ILE A 135 -1.13 -21.70 -9.22
N THR A 136 -1.34 -22.74 -8.43
CA THR A 136 -2.31 -22.70 -7.34
C THR A 136 -1.76 -21.82 -6.20
N PRO A 137 -2.46 -20.73 -5.83
CA PRO A 137 -2.03 -19.93 -4.70
C PRO A 137 -2.13 -20.75 -3.39
N PRO A 138 -1.30 -20.46 -2.37
CA PRO A 138 -1.37 -21.14 -1.09
C PRO A 138 -2.74 -20.95 -0.44
N GLU A 139 -3.25 -21.98 0.20
CA GLU A 139 -4.50 -21.90 0.96
C GLU A 139 -4.37 -20.87 2.09
N ARG A 140 -5.50 -20.27 2.43
CA ARG A 140 -5.55 -19.35 3.56
C ARG A 140 -5.77 -20.14 4.85
N GLU A 141 -4.81 -20.10 5.74
CA GLU A 141 -5.00 -20.64 7.08
C GLU A 141 -5.93 -19.75 7.92
N GLY A 142 -6.73 -20.39 8.78
CA GLY A 142 -7.51 -19.70 9.80
C GLY A 142 -6.57 -18.98 10.78
N LYS A 143 -6.81 -17.70 11.02
CA LYS A 143 -5.95 -16.90 11.92
C LYS A 143 -6.07 -17.37 13.36
N VAL A 144 -4.96 -17.77 13.97
CA VAL A 144 -4.86 -18.04 15.40
C VAL A 144 -4.68 -16.73 16.14
N TYR A 145 -5.60 -16.45 17.07
CA TYR A 145 -5.52 -15.26 17.91
C TYR A 145 -4.91 -15.61 19.26
N MET A 146 -3.85 -14.92 19.59
CA MET A 146 -3.26 -14.97 20.92
C MET A 146 -3.36 -13.60 21.59
N ASN A 147 -3.76 -13.59 22.86
CA ASN A 147 -3.52 -12.49 23.74
C ASN A 147 -2.71 -12.98 24.96
N PHE A 148 -1.89 -12.13 25.52
CA PHE A 148 -1.03 -12.47 26.67
C PHE A 148 -1.75 -12.32 28.02
N ILE A 149 -3.05 -12.07 28.01
CA ILE A 149 -3.90 -12.00 29.21
C ILE A 149 -4.37 -13.42 29.49
N ARG A 150 -3.96 -13.96 30.63
CA ARG A 150 -4.35 -15.27 31.13
C ARG A 150 -5.32 -15.13 32.30
#